data_595531ca20b3b178efe8a56fb1adf4d3
#
_entry.id   595531ca20b3b178efe8a56fb1adf4d3
#
_cell.length_a   1.000
_cell.length_b   1.000
_cell.length_c   1.000
_cell.angle_alpha   90.00
_cell.angle_beta   90.00
_cell.angle_gamma   90.00
#
_symmetry.space_group_name_H-M   'P 1'
#
loop_
_entity.id
_entity.type
_entity.pdbx_description
1 polymer ?
#
loop_
_entity_poly.entity_id
_entity_poly.type
_entity_poly.pdbx_seq_one_letter_code
_entity_poly.pdbx_strand_id
1 'polypeptide(L)'
;MIQGLQDSGISMLNRTSKQDVIANNIANSEVTGFKRDGLFMREMGEARRKGSGAHPVWRNDRVAGAFVDFEQGNMRRTHSPLNVAIHGSGFFQVRTDQGDVYTRNSEFSVDSQGTLVTNLGNPVLDDRGGEITIAGPDFIINENGEILEDGVTSATIAIHDFEKDAEGLYQDPDGVTRLERKPNGFFFPKPGVNRVATPTDTKIMQGFLEESTVNTITEMV
;
A
#
# COMPACT_ATOMS: atom_id res chain seq x y z
N MET A 1 -35.02 -16.32 -20.36
CA MET A 1 -33.95 -17.34 -20.21
C MET A 1 -32.54 -16.75 -20.36
N ILE A 2 -32.25 -15.94 -21.39
CA ILE A 2 -30.91 -15.36 -21.63
C ILE A 2 -30.46 -14.43 -20.51
N GLN A 3 -31.34 -13.59 -19.93
CA GLN A 3 -31.00 -12.69 -18.82
C GLN A 3 -30.56 -13.45 -17.54
N GLY A 4 -31.31 -14.52 -17.18
CA GLY A 4 -30.92 -15.30 -15.99
C GLY A 4 -29.58 -16.02 -16.14
N LEU A 5 -29.18 -16.39 -17.35
CA LEU A 5 -27.87 -16.97 -17.64
C LEU A 5 -26.77 -15.90 -17.51
N GLN A 6 -27.03 -14.68 -18.01
CA GLN A 6 -26.10 -13.55 -17.87
C GLN A 6 -25.92 -13.14 -16.42
N ASP A 7 -26.99 -13.04 -15.63
CA ASP A 7 -26.97 -12.69 -14.22
C ASP A 7 -26.20 -13.73 -13.39
N SER A 8 -26.41 -15.01 -13.71
CA SER A 8 -25.65 -16.10 -13.07
C SER A 8 -24.16 -16.02 -13.40
N GLY A 9 -23.81 -15.71 -14.65
CA GLY A 9 -22.43 -15.53 -15.10
C GLY A 9 -21.74 -14.37 -14.38
N ILE A 10 -22.40 -13.22 -14.26
CA ILE A 10 -21.88 -12.05 -13.55
C ILE A 10 -21.70 -12.35 -12.07
N SER A 11 -22.67 -13.02 -11.43
CA SER A 11 -22.56 -13.42 -10.04
C SER A 11 -21.40 -14.39 -9.79
N MET A 12 -21.12 -15.30 -10.72
CA MET A 12 -19.95 -16.18 -10.66
C MET A 12 -18.64 -15.38 -10.75
N LEU A 13 -18.52 -14.46 -11.71
CA LEU A 13 -17.34 -13.62 -11.86
C LEU A 13 -17.09 -12.78 -10.60
N ASN A 14 -18.12 -12.17 -10.02
CA ASN A 14 -18.01 -11.41 -8.79
C ASN A 14 -17.50 -12.26 -7.61
N ARG A 15 -18.01 -13.50 -7.51
CA ARG A 15 -17.55 -14.43 -6.46
C ARG A 15 -16.10 -14.86 -6.66
N THR A 16 -15.70 -15.13 -7.91
CA THR A 16 -14.32 -15.47 -8.23
C THR A 16 -13.39 -14.30 -7.89
N SER A 17 -13.71 -13.08 -8.31
CA SER A 17 -12.92 -11.90 -7.96
C SER A 17 -12.82 -11.68 -6.44
N LYS A 18 -13.91 -11.94 -5.69
CA LYS A 18 -13.89 -11.87 -4.23
C LYS A 18 -12.95 -12.93 -3.64
N GLN A 19 -13.00 -14.16 -4.16
CA GLN A 19 -12.10 -15.23 -3.71
C GLN A 19 -10.64 -14.92 -4.02
N ASP A 20 -10.34 -14.35 -5.18
CA ASP A 20 -8.98 -13.98 -5.57
C ASP A 20 -8.40 -12.91 -4.60
N VAL A 21 -9.20 -11.90 -4.23
CA VAL A 21 -8.78 -10.86 -3.27
C VAL A 21 -8.58 -11.46 -1.88
N ILE A 22 -9.50 -12.30 -1.38
CA ILE A 22 -9.36 -12.97 -0.09
C ILE A 22 -8.11 -13.85 -0.07
N ALA A 23 -7.89 -14.64 -1.12
CA ALA A 23 -6.72 -15.51 -1.22
C ALA A 23 -5.41 -14.69 -1.22
N ASN A 24 -5.37 -13.57 -1.94
CA ASN A 24 -4.23 -12.66 -1.94
C ASN A 24 -3.99 -12.05 -0.56
N ASN A 25 -5.04 -11.58 0.11
CA ASN A 25 -4.94 -11.04 1.46
C ASN A 25 -4.39 -12.08 2.45
N ILE A 26 -4.97 -13.29 2.47
CA ILE A 26 -4.52 -14.35 3.37
C ILE A 26 -3.06 -14.74 3.09
N ALA A 27 -2.68 -14.89 1.82
CA ALA A 27 -1.30 -15.24 1.44
C ALA A 27 -0.27 -14.18 1.92
N ASN A 28 -0.68 -12.93 2.06
CA ASN A 28 0.18 -11.82 2.49
C ASN A 28 -0.11 -11.33 3.91
N SER A 29 -0.86 -12.07 4.70
CA SER A 29 -1.22 -11.66 6.07
C SER A 29 -0.02 -11.57 7.02
N GLU A 30 1.07 -12.28 6.75
CA GLU A 30 2.31 -12.24 7.53
C GLU A 30 3.38 -11.30 6.94
N VAL A 31 3.13 -10.70 5.76
CA VAL A 31 4.08 -9.81 5.10
C VAL A 31 4.05 -8.44 5.77
N THR A 32 5.22 -7.97 6.21
CA THR A 32 5.39 -6.65 6.85
C THR A 32 5.00 -5.51 5.91
N GLY A 33 4.19 -4.56 6.42
CA GLY A 33 3.73 -3.40 5.65
C GLY A 33 2.72 -3.73 4.54
N PHE A 34 2.21 -4.96 4.47
CA PHE A 34 1.19 -5.30 3.49
C PHE A 34 -0.12 -4.60 3.81
N LYS A 35 -0.72 -4.00 2.81
CA LYS A 35 -2.01 -3.30 2.88
C LYS A 35 -3.10 -4.15 2.26
N ARG A 36 -4.20 -4.32 2.97
CA ARG A 36 -5.34 -5.14 2.57
C ARG A 36 -5.92 -4.67 1.25
N ASP A 37 -6.26 -5.62 0.37
CA ASP A 37 -7.07 -5.35 -0.81
C ASP A 37 -8.56 -5.48 -0.47
N GLY A 38 -9.35 -4.52 -0.94
CA GLY A 38 -10.80 -4.57 -0.89
C GLY A 38 -11.40 -4.52 -2.30
N LEU A 39 -12.66 -4.89 -2.41
CA LEU A 39 -13.41 -4.78 -3.66
C LEU A 39 -14.41 -3.65 -3.59
N PHE A 40 -14.38 -2.79 -4.59
CA PHE A 40 -15.39 -1.77 -4.80
C PHE A 40 -16.50 -2.31 -5.70
N MET A 41 -17.71 -2.39 -5.15
CA MET A 41 -18.90 -2.78 -5.89
C MET A 41 -19.67 -1.54 -6.33
N ARG A 42 -19.84 -1.34 -7.63
CA ARG A 42 -20.69 -0.29 -8.17
C ARG A 42 -22.06 -0.84 -8.49
N GLU A 43 -23.10 -0.28 -7.85
CA GLU A 43 -24.47 -0.48 -8.28
C GLU A 43 -24.62 0.14 -9.68
N MET A 44 -24.83 -0.66 -10.69
CA MET A 44 -25.29 -0.15 -11.98
C MET A 44 -26.77 0.19 -11.85
N GLY A 45 -27.04 1.44 -11.44
CA GLY A 45 -28.39 2.01 -11.52
C GLY A 45 -28.78 2.07 -12.99
N GLU A 46 -29.75 1.25 -13.41
CA GLU A 46 -30.40 1.46 -14.69
C GLU A 46 -31.00 2.87 -14.70
N ALA A 47 -30.63 3.64 -15.74
CA ALA A 47 -31.31 4.85 -16.07
C ALA A 47 -32.81 4.50 -16.23
N ARG A 48 -33.61 4.96 -15.26
CA ARG A 48 -35.04 4.79 -15.20
C ARG A 48 -35.65 5.30 -16.51
N ARG A 49 -35.89 4.42 -17.46
CA ARG A 49 -36.72 4.74 -18.61
C ARG A 49 -38.09 5.16 -18.08
N LYS A 50 -38.41 6.43 -18.16
CA LYS A 50 -39.75 6.96 -17.93
C LYS A 50 -40.73 6.23 -18.88
N GLY A 51 -41.63 5.47 -18.30
CA GLY A 51 -42.84 5.03 -18.98
C GLY A 51 -42.84 3.56 -19.45
N SER A 52 -42.97 2.63 -18.54
CA SER A 52 -43.68 1.35 -18.76
C SER A 52 -43.69 0.57 -17.45
N GLY A 53 -44.78 -0.07 -17.08
CA GLY A 53 -44.97 -0.84 -15.84
C GLY A 53 -43.88 -1.86 -15.62
N ALA A 54 -42.90 -1.52 -14.87
CA ALA A 54 -41.68 -2.29 -14.72
C ALA A 54 -41.77 -3.20 -13.50
N HIS A 55 -41.57 -4.48 -13.75
CA HIS A 55 -41.09 -5.42 -12.74
C HIS A 55 -39.78 -4.89 -12.10
N PRO A 56 -39.52 -5.19 -10.83
CA PRO A 56 -38.26 -4.79 -10.21
C PRO A 56 -37.12 -5.42 -11.01
N VAL A 57 -36.32 -4.55 -11.64
CA VAL A 57 -35.10 -4.98 -12.31
C VAL A 57 -34.11 -5.35 -11.23
N TRP A 58 -33.64 -6.58 -11.25
CA TRP A 58 -32.64 -7.09 -10.33
C TRP A 58 -31.37 -6.26 -10.47
N ARG A 59 -30.91 -5.71 -9.34
CA ARG A 59 -29.66 -4.96 -9.29
C ARG A 59 -28.50 -5.93 -9.50
N ASN A 60 -27.81 -5.77 -10.62
CA ASN A 60 -26.57 -6.48 -10.86
C ASN A 60 -25.42 -5.63 -10.34
N ASP A 61 -25.01 -5.88 -9.11
CA ASP A 61 -23.79 -5.32 -8.57
C ASP A 61 -22.59 -5.92 -9.32
N ARG A 62 -21.84 -5.08 -10.01
CA ARG A 62 -20.59 -5.50 -10.65
C ARG A 62 -19.43 -5.03 -9.82
N VAL A 63 -18.41 -5.88 -9.68
CA VAL A 63 -17.10 -5.46 -9.18
C VAL A 63 -16.58 -4.38 -10.12
N ALA A 64 -16.48 -3.16 -9.63
CA ALA A 64 -15.98 -2.02 -10.40
C ALA A 64 -14.46 -1.92 -10.36
N GLY A 65 -13.83 -2.48 -9.33
CA GLY A 65 -12.39 -2.49 -9.16
C GLY A 65 -11.95 -3.02 -7.81
N ALA A 66 -10.65 -3.19 -7.66
CA ALA A 66 -10.01 -3.43 -6.38
C ALA A 66 -9.42 -2.11 -5.87
N PHE A 67 -9.48 -1.87 -4.57
CA PHE A 67 -8.79 -0.78 -3.90
C PHE A 67 -7.86 -1.33 -2.84
N VAL A 68 -6.84 -0.56 -2.48
CA VAL A 68 -5.93 -0.88 -1.39
C VAL A 68 -6.33 -0.06 -0.18
N ASP A 69 -6.50 -0.72 0.95
CA ASP A 69 -6.74 -0.06 2.23
C ASP A 69 -5.40 0.32 2.86
N PHE A 70 -5.12 1.62 2.92
CA PHE A 70 -3.88 2.16 3.45
C PHE A 70 -3.95 2.50 4.94
N GLU A 71 -4.96 2.02 5.67
CA GLU A 71 -4.97 2.13 7.12
C GLU A 71 -3.67 1.62 7.73
N GLN A 72 -3.27 2.20 8.86
CA GLN A 72 -2.06 1.79 9.53
C GLN A 72 -2.23 0.43 10.20
N GLY A 73 -1.29 -0.49 9.93
CA GLY A 73 -1.21 -1.78 10.61
C GLY A 73 -0.69 -1.65 12.06
N ASN A 74 -0.76 -2.72 12.81
CA ASN A 74 -0.19 -2.76 14.15
C ASN A 74 1.33 -2.59 14.11
N MET A 75 1.87 -1.86 15.09
CA MET A 75 3.31 -1.68 15.23
C MET A 75 3.89 -2.72 16.19
N ARG A 76 4.75 -3.59 15.67
CA ARG A 76 5.44 -4.61 16.46
C ARG A 76 6.89 -4.23 16.71
N ARG A 77 7.27 -4.15 18.00
CA ARG A 77 8.64 -3.87 18.38
C ARG A 77 9.53 -5.10 18.17
N THR A 78 10.68 -4.91 17.50
CA THR A 78 11.62 -6.00 17.17
C THR A 78 13.01 -5.79 17.77
N HIS A 79 13.33 -4.58 18.20
CA HIS A 79 14.66 -4.17 18.70
C HIS A 79 15.79 -4.26 17.66
N SER A 80 15.52 -4.63 16.42
CA SER A 80 16.51 -4.60 15.33
C SER A 80 16.66 -3.16 14.82
N PRO A 81 17.86 -2.57 14.78
CA PRO A 81 18.05 -1.20 14.32
C PRO A 81 17.74 -1.01 12.84
N LEU A 82 17.74 -2.09 12.06
CA LEU A 82 17.43 -2.10 10.63
C LEU A 82 15.91 -2.20 10.32
N ASN A 83 15.10 -2.49 11.34
CA ASN A 83 13.65 -2.47 11.20
C ASN A 83 13.14 -1.06 11.48
N VAL A 84 12.57 -0.44 10.44
CA VAL A 84 12.23 0.98 10.47
C VAL A 84 10.82 1.18 9.95
N ALA A 85 9.89 1.47 10.83
CA ALA A 85 8.49 1.65 10.48
C ALA A 85 8.09 3.13 10.40
N ILE A 86 7.13 3.45 9.54
CA ILE A 86 6.51 4.77 9.45
C ILE A 86 5.24 4.78 10.30
N HIS A 87 5.17 5.67 11.28
CA HIS A 87 3.93 5.98 11.99
C HIS A 87 3.27 7.20 11.33
N GLY A 88 2.06 7.03 10.84
CA GLY A 88 1.36 8.04 10.04
C GLY A 88 1.38 7.74 8.54
N SER A 89 1.20 8.75 7.72
CA SER A 89 1.13 8.65 6.26
C SER A 89 2.51 8.61 5.61
N GLY A 90 2.60 8.15 4.35
CA GLY A 90 3.81 8.19 3.54
C GLY A 90 4.38 6.82 3.23
N PHE A 91 5.41 6.77 2.41
CA PHE A 91 6.03 5.55 1.92
C PHE A 91 7.54 5.78 1.80
N PHE A 92 8.32 4.73 2.02
CA PHE A 92 9.73 4.73 1.70
C PHE A 92 9.93 4.72 0.19
N GLN A 93 10.90 5.48 -0.29
CA GLN A 93 11.30 5.45 -1.70
C GLN A 93 12.44 4.46 -1.87
N VAL A 94 12.32 3.60 -2.88
CA VAL A 94 13.26 2.51 -3.17
C VAL A 94 13.55 2.52 -4.66
N ARG A 95 14.79 2.25 -5.05
CA ARG A 95 15.18 2.15 -6.46
C ARG A 95 15.10 0.71 -6.93
N THR A 96 14.46 0.52 -8.09
CA THR A 96 14.43 -0.78 -8.78
C THR A 96 14.91 -0.61 -10.22
N ASP A 97 15.15 -1.72 -10.91
CA ASP A 97 15.54 -1.71 -12.34
C ASP A 97 14.48 -1.03 -13.24
N GLN A 98 13.23 -0.93 -12.77
CA GLN A 98 12.13 -0.28 -13.49
C GLN A 98 11.94 1.20 -13.10
N GLY A 99 12.77 1.72 -12.21
CA GLY A 99 12.69 3.07 -11.68
C GLY A 99 12.36 3.11 -10.19
N ASP A 100 12.06 4.29 -9.69
CA ASP A 100 11.77 4.50 -8.28
C ASP A 100 10.35 4.03 -7.93
N VAL A 101 10.26 3.28 -6.84
CA VAL A 101 9.02 2.69 -6.33
C VAL A 101 8.84 3.04 -4.86
N TYR A 102 7.66 2.79 -4.32
CA TYR A 102 7.29 3.15 -2.97
C TYR A 102 6.85 1.91 -2.19
N THR A 103 7.23 1.83 -0.92
CA THR A 103 6.89 0.70 -0.07
C THR A 103 6.58 1.11 1.36
N ARG A 104 5.77 0.31 2.04
CA ARG A 104 5.55 0.34 3.49
C ARG A 104 6.29 -0.78 4.22
N ASN A 105 6.99 -1.64 3.47
CA ASN A 105 7.81 -2.66 4.11
C ASN A 105 8.90 -1.97 4.94
N SER A 106 8.95 -2.32 6.19
CA SER A 106 9.81 -1.73 7.22
C SER A 106 11.00 -2.62 7.60
N GLU A 107 11.23 -3.70 6.85
CA GLU A 107 12.32 -4.65 7.06
C GLU A 107 13.45 -4.38 6.07
N PHE A 108 14.51 -3.77 6.57
CA PHE A 108 15.69 -3.44 5.78
C PHE A 108 16.89 -4.31 6.17
N SER A 109 17.89 -4.34 5.30
CA SER A 109 19.18 -4.96 5.53
C SER A 109 20.29 -4.07 4.96
N VAL A 110 21.53 -4.38 5.30
CA VAL A 110 22.71 -3.71 4.75
C VAL A 110 23.44 -4.69 3.86
N ASP A 111 23.74 -4.30 2.64
CA ASP A 111 24.47 -5.13 1.69
C ASP A 111 25.98 -5.16 1.97
N SER A 112 26.75 -5.86 1.14
CA SER A 112 28.20 -5.96 1.27
C SER A 112 28.95 -4.67 1.01
N GLN A 113 28.29 -3.64 0.44
CA GLN A 113 28.85 -2.32 0.18
C GLN A 113 28.47 -1.29 1.26
N GLY A 114 27.69 -1.71 2.25
CA GLY A 114 27.17 -0.83 3.29
C GLY A 114 25.88 -0.11 2.91
N THR A 115 25.27 -0.42 1.76
CA THR A 115 24.05 0.24 1.30
C THR A 115 22.82 -0.33 2.01
N LEU A 116 21.92 0.54 2.46
CA LEU A 116 20.64 0.16 3.05
C LEU A 116 19.70 -0.33 1.94
N VAL A 117 19.30 -1.60 2.03
CA VAL A 117 18.48 -2.25 1.01
C VAL A 117 17.25 -2.90 1.64
N THR A 118 16.22 -3.12 0.83
CA THR A 118 15.07 -3.95 1.21
C THR A 118 15.46 -5.43 1.24
N ASN A 119 14.60 -6.29 1.75
CA ASN A 119 14.77 -7.76 1.73
C ASN A 119 14.89 -8.34 0.31
N LEU A 120 14.56 -7.57 -0.72
CA LEU A 120 14.71 -7.92 -2.15
C LEU A 120 16.02 -7.39 -2.77
N GLY A 121 16.87 -6.72 -1.98
CA GLY A 121 18.12 -6.15 -2.44
C GLY A 121 18.00 -4.81 -3.15
N ASN A 122 16.84 -4.15 -3.10
CA ASN A 122 16.64 -2.85 -3.72
C ASN A 122 17.08 -1.72 -2.77
N PRO A 123 17.95 -0.76 -3.20
CA PRO A 123 18.43 0.31 -2.34
C PRO A 123 17.32 1.29 -1.93
N VAL A 124 17.35 1.65 -0.65
CA VAL A 124 16.52 2.72 -0.07
C VAL A 124 17.14 4.07 -0.40
N LEU A 125 16.32 5.04 -0.76
CA LEU A 125 16.78 6.35 -1.19
C LEU A 125 16.70 7.39 -0.07
N ASP A 126 17.61 8.34 -0.14
CA ASP A 126 17.59 9.55 0.68
C ASP A 126 16.67 10.63 0.08
N ASP A 127 16.48 11.73 0.78
CA ASP A 127 15.66 12.87 0.37
C ASP A 127 16.16 13.56 -0.91
N ARG A 128 17.42 13.31 -1.33
CA ARG A 128 18.05 13.83 -2.55
C ARG A 128 18.04 12.84 -3.70
N GLY A 129 17.50 11.64 -3.47
CA GLY A 129 17.44 10.55 -4.44
C GLY A 129 18.75 9.77 -4.55
N GLY A 130 19.66 9.91 -3.59
CA GLY A 130 20.88 9.10 -3.46
C GLY A 130 20.58 7.78 -2.73
N GLU A 131 21.51 6.84 -2.83
CA GLU A 131 21.46 5.59 -2.06
C GLU A 131 22.02 5.83 -0.65
N ILE A 132 21.36 5.29 0.36
CA ILE A 132 21.77 5.45 1.74
C ILE A 132 22.88 4.44 2.07
N THR A 133 24.03 4.92 2.46
CA THR A 133 25.15 4.07 2.91
C THR A 133 25.36 4.22 4.41
N ILE A 134 25.46 3.10 5.11
CA ILE A 134 25.70 3.00 6.55
C ILE A 134 27.14 2.52 6.75
N ALA A 135 27.97 3.34 7.40
CA ALA A 135 29.40 3.05 7.54
C ALA A 135 29.71 2.08 8.69
N GLY A 136 28.85 2.02 9.70
CA GLY A 136 29.09 1.23 10.89
C GLY A 136 27.86 0.51 11.45
N PRO A 137 28.05 -0.41 12.41
CA PRO A 137 26.95 -1.11 13.05
C PRO A 137 26.12 -0.24 14.01
N ASP A 138 26.72 0.84 14.52
CA ASP A 138 26.11 1.73 15.51
C ASP A 138 25.56 2.99 14.82
N PHE A 139 24.30 2.95 14.46
CA PHE A 139 23.57 4.10 13.90
C PHE A 139 22.21 4.24 14.57
N ILE A 140 21.75 5.48 14.63
CA ILE A 140 20.43 5.83 15.19
C ILE A 140 19.63 6.55 14.10
N ILE A 141 18.39 6.14 13.94
CA ILE A 141 17.43 6.83 13.07
C ILE A 141 16.46 7.60 13.98
N ASN A 142 16.43 8.92 13.84
CA ASN A 142 15.52 9.74 14.62
C ASN A 142 14.10 9.75 14.04
N GLU A 143 13.16 10.38 14.76
CA GLU A 143 11.76 10.46 14.34
C GLU A 143 11.53 11.19 13.00
N ASN A 144 12.49 12.01 12.57
CA ASN A 144 12.43 12.74 11.29
C ASN A 144 13.05 11.96 10.12
N GLY A 145 13.61 10.77 10.39
CA GLY A 145 14.26 9.95 9.36
C GLY A 145 15.73 10.25 9.12
N GLU A 146 16.34 11.11 9.93
CA GLU A 146 17.76 11.36 9.84
C GLU A 146 18.54 10.20 10.46
N ILE A 147 19.52 9.71 9.73
CA ILE A 147 20.43 8.66 10.16
C ILE A 147 21.65 9.33 10.78
N LEU A 148 21.86 9.07 12.05
CA LEU A 148 22.98 9.59 12.80
C LEU A 148 24.01 8.47 13.00
N GLU A 149 25.23 8.72 12.57
CA GLU A 149 26.42 7.90 12.82
C GLU A 149 27.42 8.74 13.61
N ASP A 150 27.86 8.24 14.76
CA ASP A 150 28.75 8.98 15.67
C ASP A 150 28.25 10.40 16.03
N GLY A 151 26.93 10.61 16.03
CA GLY A 151 26.30 11.89 16.33
C GLY A 151 26.29 12.90 15.16
N VAL A 152 26.71 12.48 13.97
CA VAL A 152 26.64 13.28 12.74
C VAL A 152 25.56 12.73 11.83
N THR A 153 24.73 13.58 11.25
CA THR A 153 23.72 13.17 10.26
C THR A 153 24.43 12.75 8.97
N SER A 154 24.32 11.49 8.62
CA SER A 154 24.89 10.90 7.39
C SER A 154 23.93 11.04 6.21
N ALA A 155 22.66 10.69 6.40
CA ALA A 155 21.61 10.75 5.38
C ALA A 155 20.24 10.95 6.03
N THR A 156 19.22 11.26 5.23
CA THR A 156 17.83 11.33 5.66
C THR A 156 16.99 10.41 4.76
N ILE A 157 16.27 9.48 5.35
CA ILE A 157 15.43 8.53 4.59
C ILE A 157 14.32 9.30 3.85
N ALA A 158 14.19 9.06 2.54
CA ALA A 158 13.12 9.66 1.76
C ALA A 158 11.76 9.07 2.13
N ILE A 159 10.87 9.92 2.63
CA ILE A 159 9.46 9.59 2.83
C ILE A 159 8.63 10.48 1.90
N HIS A 160 7.78 9.86 1.14
CA HIS A 160 6.88 10.56 0.24
C HIS A 160 5.44 10.20 0.52
N ASP A 161 4.57 11.18 0.50
CA ASP A 161 3.13 10.99 0.50
C ASP A 161 2.54 11.37 -0.87
N PHE A 162 1.31 11.01 -1.12
CA PHE A 162 0.61 11.26 -2.37
C PHE A 162 -0.70 11.96 -2.10
N GLU A 163 -1.22 12.63 -3.13
CA GLU A 163 -2.53 13.28 -3.05
C GLU A 163 -3.62 12.27 -2.67
N LYS A 164 -4.41 12.66 -1.68
CA LYS A 164 -5.59 11.94 -1.21
C LYS A 164 -6.86 12.66 -1.67
N ASP A 165 -7.97 11.95 -1.67
CA ASP A 165 -9.28 12.56 -1.89
C ASP A 165 -9.75 13.37 -0.67
N ALA A 166 -10.99 13.89 -0.74
CA ALA A 166 -11.58 14.66 0.35
C ALA A 166 -11.81 13.84 1.63
N GLU A 167 -11.91 12.54 1.51
CA GLU A 167 -12.04 11.56 2.60
C GLU A 167 -10.68 11.09 3.15
N GLY A 168 -9.57 11.56 2.59
CA GLY A 168 -8.21 11.20 2.99
C GLY A 168 -7.73 9.86 2.44
N LEU A 169 -8.36 9.33 1.40
CA LEU A 169 -8.03 8.06 0.76
C LEU A 169 -7.19 8.29 -0.51
N TYR A 170 -6.32 7.33 -0.84
CA TYR A 170 -5.55 7.36 -2.10
C TYR A 170 -6.38 6.83 -3.27
N GLN A 171 -7.55 7.45 -3.50
CA GLN A 171 -8.52 7.04 -4.52
C GLN A 171 -8.93 8.23 -5.38
N ASP A 172 -9.34 7.91 -6.61
CA ASP A 172 -10.00 8.87 -7.48
C ASP A 172 -11.50 8.96 -7.14
N PRO A 173 -12.23 10.00 -7.61
CA PRO A 173 -13.66 10.13 -7.40
C PRO A 173 -14.48 8.91 -7.85
N ASP A 174 -13.94 8.09 -8.74
CA ASP A 174 -14.52 6.83 -9.19
C ASP A 174 -14.21 5.63 -8.27
N GLY A 175 -13.51 5.83 -7.16
CA GLY A 175 -13.11 4.80 -6.20
C GLY A 175 -11.92 3.95 -6.65
N VAL A 176 -11.23 4.35 -7.70
CA VAL A 176 -10.05 3.63 -8.21
C VAL A 176 -8.79 4.12 -7.49
N THR A 177 -7.99 3.21 -6.98
CA THR A 177 -6.76 3.55 -6.27
C THR A 177 -5.79 4.33 -7.15
N ARG A 178 -5.26 5.45 -6.65
CA ARG A 178 -4.24 6.30 -7.30
C ARG A 178 -2.85 5.67 -7.33
N LEU A 179 -2.60 4.73 -6.43
CA LEU A 179 -1.36 3.97 -6.35
C LEU A 179 -1.59 2.56 -6.90
N GLU A 180 -0.86 2.20 -7.94
CA GLU A 180 -0.90 0.84 -8.48
C GLU A 180 0.01 -0.06 -7.65
N ARG A 181 -0.54 -1.15 -7.10
CA ARG A 181 0.27 -2.17 -6.44
C ARG A 181 0.95 -3.05 -7.48
N LYS A 182 2.22 -3.30 -7.26
CA LYS A 182 3.02 -4.28 -8.00
C LYS A 182 3.34 -5.49 -7.11
N PRO A 183 3.80 -6.59 -7.69
CA PRO A 183 4.36 -7.70 -6.91
C PRO A 183 5.37 -7.21 -5.87
N ASN A 184 5.52 -7.98 -4.78
CA ASN A 184 6.46 -7.68 -3.70
C ASN A 184 6.13 -6.46 -2.81
N GLY A 185 4.88 -5.99 -2.82
CA GLY A 185 4.42 -4.92 -1.93
C GLY A 185 4.89 -3.52 -2.32
N PHE A 186 5.31 -3.34 -3.56
CA PHE A 186 5.65 -2.03 -4.11
C PHE A 186 4.42 -1.30 -4.65
N PHE A 187 4.47 0.04 -4.56
CA PHE A 187 3.45 0.93 -5.07
C PHE A 187 4.03 1.88 -6.11
N PHE A 188 3.29 2.11 -7.18
CA PHE A 188 3.61 3.08 -8.22
C PHE A 188 2.49 4.10 -8.30
N PRO A 189 2.80 5.40 -8.30
CA PRO A 189 1.80 6.41 -8.56
C PRO A 189 1.33 6.31 -10.01
N LYS A 190 0.02 6.34 -10.23
CA LYS A 190 -0.54 6.42 -11.58
C LYS A 190 -0.17 7.76 -12.23
N PRO A 191 -0.17 7.83 -13.58
CA PRO A 191 0.06 9.09 -14.29
C PRO A 191 -0.89 10.19 -13.82
N GLY A 192 -0.34 11.36 -13.46
CA GLY A 192 -1.11 12.50 -12.97
C GLY A 192 -1.27 12.58 -11.45
N VAL A 193 -0.80 11.60 -10.71
CA VAL A 193 -0.76 11.66 -9.24
C VAL A 193 0.49 12.40 -8.79
N ASN A 194 0.30 13.50 -8.05
CA ASN A 194 1.40 14.31 -7.54
C ASN A 194 1.90 13.77 -6.20
N ARG A 195 3.21 13.91 -5.99
CA ARG A 195 3.80 13.77 -4.65
C ARG A 195 3.41 14.98 -3.82
N VAL A 196 3.06 14.74 -2.59
CA VAL A 196 2.76 15.78 -1.60
C VAL A 196 3.86 15.77 -0.55
N ALA A 197 4.10 16.90 0.07
CA ALA A 197 5.02 16.97 1.21
C ALA A 197 4.55 16.00 2.30
N THR A 198 5.50 15.31 2.92
CA THR A 198 5.22 14.41 4.03
C THR A 198 4.49 15.16 5.14
N PRO A 199 3.36 14.64 5.64
CA PRO A 199 2.65 15.27 6.73
C PRO A 199 3.55 15.45 7.97
N THR A 200 3.38 16.55 8.69
CA THR A 200 4.19 16.89 9.88
C THR A 200 3.98 15.95 11.06
N ASP A 201 2.92 15.15 11.04
CA ASP A 201 2.61 14.13 12.04
C ASP A 201 3.20 12.75 11.71
N THR A 202 3.85 12.61 10.56
CA THR A 202 4.56 11.37 10.19
C THR A 202 5.86 11.25 10.96
N LYS A 203 6.06 10.10 11.61
CA LYS A 203 7.25 9.80 12.40
C LYS A 203 7.86 8.48 11.97
N ILE A 204 9.18 8.43 12.02
CA ILE A 204 9.91 7.18 11.84
C ILE A 204 10.17 6.54 13.20
N MET A 205 9.95 5.23 13.27
CA MET A 205 10.16 4.43 14.47
C MET A 205 11.20 3.34 14.19
N GLN A 206 12.42 3.54 14.67
CA GLN A 206 13.48 2.53 14.60
C GLN A 206 13.19 1.39 15.59
N GLY A 207 13.46 0.17 15.20
CA GLY A 207 13.21 -1.04 16.01
C GLY A 207 11.77 -1.53 15.97
N PHE A 208 10.96 -1.05 15.03
CA PHE A 208 9.58 -1.45 14.83
C PHE A 208 9.34 -1.95 13.41
N LEU A 209 8.38 -2.88 13.29
CA LEU A 209 7.81 -3.34 12.02
C LEU A 209 6.33 -2.98 11.99
N GLU A 210 5.85 -2.56 10.84
CA GLU A 210 4.42 -2.45 10.59
C GLU A 210 3.90 -3.82 10.14
N GLU A 211 2.95 -4.40 10.87
CA GLU A 211 2.31 -5.66 10.50
C GLU A 211 1.31 -5.45 9.36
N SER A 212 0.95 -6.54 8.69
CA SER A 212 -0.11 -6.54 7.68
C SER A 212 -1.43 -6.02 8.27
N THR A 213 -2.19 -5.24 7.49
CA THR A 213 -3.55 -4.81 7.87
C THR A 213 -4.59 -5.92 7.69
N VAL A 214 -4.19 -7.08 7.19
CA VAL A 214 -5.08 -8.23 6.98
C VAL A 214 -5.36 -8.94 8.28
N ASN A 215 -6.64 -9.07 8.62
CA ASN A 215 -7.09 -9.95 9.70
C ASN A 215 -7.61 -11.26 9.09
N THR A 216 -6.83 -12.34 9.22
CA THR A 216 -7.14 -13.64 8.65
C THR A 216 -8.47 -14.22 9.13
N ILE A 217 -8.89 -13.92 10.37
CA ILE A 217 -10.16 -14.40 10.92
C ILE A 217 -11.34 -13.72 10.20
N THR A 218 -11.25 -12.41 9.99
CA THR A 218 -12.31 -11.67 9.30
C THR A 218 -12.37 -11.96 7.80
N GLU A 219 -11.27 -12.35 7.17
CA GLU A 219 -11.26 -12.74 5.75
C GLU A 219 -11.89 -14.12 5.52
N MET A 220 -11.88 -15.01 6.52
CA MET A 220 -12.43 -16.37 6.41
C MET A 220 -13.92 -16.48 6.76
N VAL A 221 -14.57 -15.43 7.22
CA VAL A 221 -16.00 -15.38 7.60
C VAL A 221 -16.82 -14.64 6.55
#